data_e2344182b996277144b8f1ed4c43c252
#
_entry.id   e2344182b996277144b8f1ed4c43c252
#
_cell.length_a   1.000
_cell.length_b   1.000
_cell.length_c   1.000
_cell.angle_alpha   90.00
_cell.angle_beta   90.00
_cell.angle_gamma   90.00
#
_symmetry.space_group_name_H-M   'P 1'
#
loop_
_entity.id
_entity.type
_entity.pdbx_description
1 polymer ?
#
loop_
_entity_poly.entity_id
_entity_poly.type
_entity_poly.pdbx_seq_one_letter_code
_entity_poly.pdbx_strand_id
1 'polypeptide(L)'
;RGRTTSSPLSEQAVTETKGLCGVYRGALASCFYSASNGGQTELGQHVWPTDAPDAYGYMDMRDDPYDLENRNSVVKRYTLQKKPGEKGIGEALHQALTTAMGEQLSALGVEADGELVRFDEIQSVEAVTPKYDGDSRLMTELRFTVKISVRDYTFRQTPSPQPAASSTPHADETPAPTATPAFSPYRKVKEAVTVTLPIFTEAERAMGLSINVSQNELITVSDIGSAFLIESRRFGHGVGMSQRGAEQMARQYGMTYEQILAFYYPGM
;
A
#
# COMPACT_ATOMS: atom_id res chain seq x y z
N ARG A 1 16.61 10.00 -22.57
CA ARG A 1 16.94 9.36 -23.88
C ARG A 1 15.93 9.91 -24.89
N GLY A 2 16.38 10.66 -25.91
CA GLY A 2 15.54 11.10 -27.02
C GLY A 2 14.99 9.88 -27.78
N ARG A 3 13.73 9.96 -28.22
CA ARG A 3 13.16 8.98 -29.14
C ARG A 3 13.75 9.23 -30.54
N THR A 4 14.08 8.18 -31.24
CA THR A 4 14.58 8.24 -32.63
C THR A 4 13.47 8.47 -33.67
N THR A 5 12.19 8.32 -33.24
CA THR A 5 11.03 8.59 -34.10
C THR A 5 10.04 9.47 -33.32
N SER A 6 9.61 10.59 -33.90
CA SER A 6 8.53 11.43 -33.43
C SER A 6 7.21 11.04 -34.10
N SER A 7 6.08 11.26 -33.41
CA SER A 7 4.77 11.16 -34.04
C SER A 7 4.40 12.51 -34.70
N PRO A 8 3.58 12.54 -35.75
CA PRO A 8 3.11 13.80 -36.35
C PRO A 8 2.50 14.77 -35.33
N LEU A 9 1.79 14.27 -34.32
CA LEU A 9 1.22 15.09 -33.23
C LEU A 9 2.31 15.69 -32.34
N SER A 10 3.40 14.96 -32.08
CA SER A 10 4.51 15.49 -31.29
C SER A 10 5.27 16.58 -32.05
N GLU A 11 5.45 16.41 -33.37
CA GLU A 11 6.08 17.43 -34.23
C GLU A 11 5.21 18.69 -34.32
N GLN A 12 3.91 18.51 -34.46
CA GLN A 12 2.95 19.61 -34.44
C GLN A 12 3.02 20.38 -33.12
N ALA A 13 2.96 19.68 -31.98
CA ALA A 13 3.03 20.29 -30.66
C ALA A 13 4.32 21.11 -30.46
N VAL A 14 5.48 20.57 -30.87
CA VAL A 14 6.77 21.29 -30.80
C VAL A 14 6.76 22.53 -31.69
N THR A 15 6.15 22.45 -32.87
CA THR A 15 6.08 23.58 -33.80
C THR A 15 5.18 24.68 -33.27
N GLU A 16 4.00 24.34 -32.74
CA GLU A 16 3.03 25.26 -32.18
C GLU A 16 3.51 25.96 -30.89
N THR A 17 4.32 25.27 -30.10
CA THR A 17 4.84 25.80 -28.82
C THR A 17 6.29 26.30 -28.92
N LYS A 18 6.82 26.45 -30.15
CA LYS A 18 8.18 26.91 -30.36
C LYS A 18 8.44 28.29 -29.74
N GLY A 19 9.43 28.34 -28.85
CA GLY A 19 9.82 29.59 -28.15
C GLY A 19 8.96 29.91 -26.93
N LEU A 20 7.92 29.11 -26.61
CA LEU A 20 7.17 29.25 -25.37
C LEU A 20 7.92 28.54 -24.24
N CYS A 21 7.94 29.16 -23.07
CA CYS A 21 8.52 28.61 -21.85
C CYS A 21 7.73 29.08 -20.64
N GLY A 22 7.69 28.24 -19.58
CA GLY A 22 7.14 28.64 -18.30
C GLY A 22 8.08 29.61 -17.60
N VAL A 23 7.54 30.69 -17.08
CA VAL A 23 8.30 31.73 -16.37
C VAL A 23 7.65 32.01 -15.02
N TYR A 24 8.46 32.04 -13.98
CA TYR A 24 8.05 32.43 -12.65
C TYR A 24 9.00 33.50 -12.11
N ARG A 25 8.46 34.67 -11.71
CA ARG A 25 9.25 35.83 -11.21
C ARG A 25 10.42 36.22 -12.11
N GLY A 26 10.23 36.15 -13.43
CA GLY A 26 11.23 36.53 -14.43
C GLY A 26 12.32 35.49 -14.72
N ALA A 27 12.27 34.32 -14.11
CA ALA A 27 13.16 33.17 -14.37
C ALA A 27 12.41 32.02 -15.00
N LEU A 28 13.14 31.13 -15.70
CA LEU A 28 12.55 29.91 -16.25
C LEU A 28 12.05 28.98 -15.10
N ALA A 29 10.80 28.56 -15.20
CA ALA A 29 10.20 27.61 -14.25
C ALA A 29 10.47 26.17 -14.66
N SER A 30 10.75 25.30 -13.67
CA SER A 30 10.87 23.86 -13.86
C SER A 30 9.48 23.22 -13.86
N CYS A 31 8.95 22.90 -15.04
CA CYS A 31 7.65 22.26 -15.17
C CYS A 31 7.76 20.76 -14.86
N PHE A 32 7.76 20.40 -13.58
CA PHE A 32 7.81 19.00 -13.14
C PHE A 32 6.55 18.25 -13.53
N TYR A 33 6.69 16.98 -13.91
CA TYR A 33 5.56 16.13 -14.25
C TYR A 33 5.81 14.67 -13.82
N SER A 34 4.73 13.94 -13.62
CA SER A 34 4.75 12.50 -13.34
C SER A 34 3.75 11.77 -14.24
N ALA A 35 3.86 10.46 -14.31
CA ALA A 35 2.93 9.68 -15.12
C ALA A 35 1.49 9.78 -14.58
N SER A 36 1.33 9.66 -13.26
CA SER A 36 0.04 9.78 -12.56
C SER A 36 0.28 10.28 -11.15
N ASN A 37 -0.47 11.28 -10.71
CA ASN A 37 -0.37 11.83 -9.36
C ASN A 37 -1.30 11.13 -8.33
N GLY A 38 -2.15 10.20 -8.79
CA GLY A 38 -3.04 9.44 -7.92
C GLY A 38 -4.24 10.22 -7.41
N GLY A 39 -4.57 11.33 -8.05
CA GLY A 39 -5.73 12.17 -7.72
C GLY A 39 -5.44 13.36 -6.82
N GLN A 40 -4.17 13.61 -6.48
CA GLN A 40 -3.72 14.83 -5.80
C GLN A 40 -2.29 15.15 -6.22
N THR A 41 -2.00 16.40 -6.58
CA THR A 41 -0.62 16.85 -6.77
C THR A 41 0.08 16.97 -5.41
N GLU A 42 1.41 16.87 -5.41
CA GLU A 42 2.24 17.02 -4.22
C GLU A 42 3.02 18.33 -4.26
N LEU A 43 3.38 18.86 -3.09
CA LEU A 43 4.23 20.05 -3.02
C LEU A 43 5.69 19.72 -3.38
N GLY A 44 6.34 20.63 -4.12
CA GLY A 44 7.72 20.43 -4.52
C GLY A 44 8.69 20.29 -3.35
N GLN A 45 8.50 21.06 -2.28
CA GLN A 45 9.31 20.99 -1.06
C GLN A 45 9.18 19.67 -0.29
N HIS A 46 8.07 18.94 -0.43
CA HIS A 46 7.90 17.61 0.17
C HIS A 46 8.80 16.55 -0.50
N VAL A 47 9.04 16.72 -1.80
CA VAL A 47 9.85 15.78 -2.57
C VAL A 47 11.30 16.20 -2.66
N TRP A 48 11.53 17.52 -2.83
CA TRP A 48 12.86 18.13 -2.93
C TRP A 48 12.97 19.27 -1.93
N PRO A 49 13.35 18.98 -0.68
CA PRO A 49 13.55 20.00 0.35
C PRO A 49 14.52 21.07 -0.12
N THR A 50 14.21 22.35 0.15
CA THR A 50 15.02 23.50 -0.22
C THR A 50 14.86 24.60 0.81
N ASP A 51 15.94 25.36 1.04
CA ASP A 51 15.92 26.56 1.88
C ASP A 51 15.40 27.80 1.15
N ALA A 52 15.16 27.69 -0.17
CA ALA A 52 14.60 28.79 -0.96
C ALA A 52 13.06 28.83 -0.79
N PRO A 53 12.49 29.80 -0.08
CA PRO A 53 11.08 29.79 0.32
C PRO A 53 10.09 29.78 -0.86
N ASP A 54 10.49 30.30 -2.01
CA ASP A 54 9.64 30.42 -3.20
C ASP A 54 10.06 29.52 -4.36
N ALA A 55 10.94 28.55 -4.14
CA ALA A 55 11.47 27.73 -5.23
C ALA A 55 10.37 27.03 -6.06
N TYR A 56 9.25 26.72 -5.43
CA TYR A 56 8.11 26.03 -6.05
C TYR A 56 6.80 26.81 -5.99
N GLY A 57 6.84 28.12 -5.73
CA GLY A 57 5.65 28.95 -5.52
C GLY A 57 4.72 29.12 -6.73
N TYR A 58 5.07 28.55 -7.87
CA TYR A 58 4.20 28.44 -9.06
C TYR A 58 3.39 27.15 -9.14
N MET A 59 3.56 26.23 -8.17
CA MET A 59 2.84 24.98 -8.05
C MET A 59 2.12 24.90 -6.72
N ASP A 60 0.88 24.44 -6.75
CA ASP A 60 0.07 24.19 -5.56
C ASP A 60 -0.22 22.71 -5.41
N MET A 61 -0.48 22.28 -4.16
CA MET A 61 -1.13 21.01 -3.92
C MET A 61 -2.63 21.16 -4.21
N ARG A 62 -3.17 20.27 -5.03
CA ARG A 62 -4.58 20.28 -5.41
C ARG A 62 -5.11 18.91 -5.76
N ASP A 63 -6.40 18.75 -5.63
CA ASP A 63 -7.09 17.56 -6.13
C ASP A 63 -7.08 17.53 -7.65
N ASP A 64 -6.84 16.33 -8.19
CA ASP A 64 -6.81 16.05 -9.63
C ASP A 64 -7.81 14.95 -9.97
N PRO A 65 -9.10 15.29 -10.12
CA PRO A 65 -10.11 14.30 -10.51
C PRO A 65 -9.86 13.74 -11.92
N TYR A 66 -9.21 14.50 -12.79
CA TYR A 66 -8.91 14.07 -14.16
C TYR A 66 -7.93 12.90 -14.20
N ASP A 67 -6.95 12.86 -13.28
CA ASP A 67 -6.07 11.70 -13.14
C ASP A 67 -6.86 10.46 -12.68
N LEU A 68 -7.78 10.63 -11.73
CA LEU A 68 -8.62 9.52 -11.23
C LEU A 68 -9.56 8.96 -12.30
N GLU A 69 -10.11 9.83 -13.16
CA GLU A 69 -11.03 9.46 -14.22
C GLU A 69 -10.34 8.79 -15.42
N ASN A 70 -9.04 9.02 -15.61
CA ASN A 70 -8.31 8.42 -16.71
C ASN A 70 -8.14 6.91 -16.47
N ARG A 71 -8.77 6.10 -17.31
CA ARG A 71 -8.70 4.63 -17.23
C ARG A 71 -7.30 4.02 -17.35
N ASN A 72 -6.34 4.81 -17.84
CA ASN A 72 -4.95 4.40 -17.97
C ASN A 72 -4.10 4.85 -16.76
N SER A 73 -4.68 5.54 -15.78
CA SER A 73 -4.01 5.85 -14.52
C SER A 73 -3.71 4.58 -13.75
N VAL A 74 -2.52 4.53 -13.18
CA VAL A 74 -2.07 3.33 -12.46
C VAL A 74 -2.84 3.21 -11.16
N VAL A 75 -3.47 2.06 -10.96
CA VAL A 75 -4.13 1.71 -9.71
C VAL A 75 -3.91 0.23 -9.42
N LYS A 76 -3.54 -0.07 -8.18
CA LYS A 76 -3.56 -1.43 -7.64
C LYS A 76 -4.62 -1.53 -6.57
N ARG A 77 -5.25 -2.69 -6.46
CA ARG A 77 -6.40 -2.92 -5.59
C ARG A 77 -6.22 -4.19 -4.79
N TYR A 78 -6.63 -4.13 -3.54
CA TYR A 78 -6.76 -5.28 -2.67
C TYR A 78 -8.14 -5.26 -2.01
N THR A 79 -8.84 -6.39 -2.04
CA THR A 79 -10.15 -6.53 -1.40
C THR A 79 -10.00 -7.40 -0.16
N LEU A 80 -10.20 -6.80 1.01
CA LEU A 80 -10.11 -7.44 2.29
C LEU A 80 -11.52 -7.74 2.83
N GLN A 81 -11.89 -9.01 2.89
CA GLN A 81 -13.19 -9.42 3.43
C GLN A 81 -13.31 -9.10 4.91
N LYS A 82 -14.43 -8.51 5.34
CA LYS A 82 -14.68 -8.22 6.76
C LYS A 82 -14.81 -9.50 7.59
N LYS A 83 -15.32 -10.56 7.01
CA LYS A 83 -15.41 -11.90 7.61
C LYS A 83 -14.68 -12.90 6.72
N PRO A 84 -13.38 -13.09 6.93
CA PRO A 84 -12.54 -13.89 6.02
C PRO A 84 -12.91 -15.37 5.97
N GLY A 85 -13.49 -15.92 7.04
CA GLY A 85 -13.83 -17.33 7.15
C GLY A 85 -12.60 -18.23 7.05
N GLU A 86 -12.76 -19.42 6.48
CA GLU A 86 -11.67 -20.40 6.30
C GLU A 86 -10.60 -19.96 5.29
N LYS A 87 -10.93 -19.08 4.35
CA LYS A 87 -9.98 -18.57 3.35
C LYS A 87 -8.95 -17.61 3.94
N GLY A 88 -9.24 -17.06 5.13
CA GLY A 88 -8.36 -16.08 5.77
C GLY A 88 -8.25 -14.75 5.00
N ILE A 89 -7.24 -13.96 5.36
CA ILE A 89 -6.97 -12.63 4.81
C ILE A 89 -5.79 -12.61 3.81
N GLY A 90 -5.35 -13.79 3.35
CA GLY A 90 -4.13 -13.96 2.57
C GLY A 90 -2.89 -14.14 3.46
N GLU A 91 -2.04 -15.08 3.10
CA GLU A 91 -0.91 -15.53 3.93
C GLU A 91 0.05 -14.39 4.33
N ALA A 92 0.46 -13.58 3.36
CA ALA A 92 1.40 -12.49 3.60
C ALA A 92 0.83 -11.41 4.55
N LEU A 93 -0.44 -11.02 4.38
CA LEU A 93 -1.09 -10.06 5.26
C LEU A 93 -1.34 -10.68 6.65
N HIS A 94 -1.73 -11.94 6.70
CA HIS A 94 -1.89 -12.69 7.95
C HIS A 94 -0.60 -12.68 8.76
N GLN A 95 0.52 -13.03 8.14
CA GLN A 95 1.83 -13.04 8.80
C GLN A 95 2.25 -11.64 9.27
N ALA A 96 2.09 -10.61 8.43
CA ALA A 96 2.44 -9.25 8.78
C ALA A 96 1.64 -8.76 10.00
N LEU A 97 0.32 -8.95 10.00
CA LEU A 97 -0.53 -8.54 11.13
C LEU A 97 -0.22 -9.34 12.40
N THR A 98 0.00 -10.65 12.29
CA THR A 98 0.37 -11.50 13.44
C THR A 98 1.68 -11.05 14.05
N THR A 99 2.69 -10.77 13.24
CA THR A 99 3.99 -10.25 13.70
C THR A 99 3.83 -8.90 14.39
N ALA A 100 3.08 -7.99 13.79
CA ALA A 100 2.85 -6.65 14.36
C ALA A 100 2.03 -6.68 15.68
N MET A 101 1.25 -7.73 15.91
CA MET A 101 0.51 -7.95 17.17
C MET A 101 1.33 -8.66 18.27
N GLY A 102 2.65 -8.81 18.11
CA GLY A 102 3.49 -9.62 19.01
C GLY A 102 3.33 -9.31 20.50
N GLU A 103 3.26 -8.02 20.86
CA GLU A 103 3.07 -7.61 22.26
C GLU A 103 1.68 -8.00 22.78
N GLN A 104 0.62 -7.77 22.00
CA GLN A 104 -0.75 -8.11 22.34
C GLN A 104 -0.93 -9.63 22.48
N LEU A 105 -0.34 -10.40 21.58
CA LEU A 105 -0.35 -11.87 21.64
C LEU A 105 0.43 -12.39 22.84
N SER A 106 1.59 -11.80 23.14
CA SER A 106 2.38 -12.14 24.32
C SER A 106 1.59 -11.90 25.62
N ALA A 107 0.83 -10.80 25.71
CA ALA A 107 -0.05 -10.53 26.83
C ALA A 107 -1.18 -11.56 27.00
N LEU A 108 -1.55 -12.27 25.91
CA LEU A 108 -2.50 -13.38 25.91
C LEU A 108 -1.85 -14.74 26.16
N GLY A 109 -0.51 -14.79 26.34
CA GLY A 109 0.27 -15.99 26.49
C GLY A 109 0.43 -16.80 25.19
N VAL A 110 0.35 -16.15 24.03
CA VAL A 110 0.44 -16.77 22.69
C VAL A 110 1.64 -16.21 21.95
N GLU A 111 2.38 -17.06 21.27
CA GLU A 111 3.48 -16.65 20.40
C GLU A 111 2.94 -15.96 19.12
N ALA A 112 3.73 -15.05 18.55
CA ALA A 112 3.40 -14.37 17.30
C ALA A 112 3.64 -15.28 16.08
N ASP A 113 2.89 -16.38 16.05
CA ASP A 113 2.92 -17.39 15.00
C ASP A 113 1.56 -17.42 14.27
N GLY A 114 1.61 -17.36 12.94
CA GLY A 114 0.41 -17.37 12.09
C GLY A 114 -0.46 -18.62 12.29
N GLU A 115 0.11 -19.76 12.64
CA GLU A 115 -0.65 -20.98 12.91
C GLU A 115 -1.47 -20.89 14.21
N LEU A 116 -1.10 -20.01 15.11
CA LEU A 116 -1.77 -19.82 16.41
C LEU A 116 -2.86 -18.76 16.39
N VAL A 117 -2.94 -17.94 15.33
CA VAL A 117 -3.88 -16.83 15.22
C VAL A 117 -4.84 -17.03 14.06
N ARG A 118 -6.10 -16.75 14.27
CA ARG A 118 -7.12 -16.68 13.22
C ARG A 118 -7.85 -15.34 13.29
N PHE A 119 -7.94 -14.66 12.15
CA PHE A 119 -8.73 -13.44 12.02
C PHE A 119 -10.19 -13.80 11.78
N ASP A 120 -11.04 -13.50 12.76
CA ASP A 120 -12.48 -13.80 12.70
C ASP A 120 -13.25 -12.67 12.01
N GLU A 121 -12.85 -11.41 12.25
CA GLU A 121 -13.51 -10.23 11.69
C GLU A 121 -12.51 -9.06 11.57
N ILE A 122 -12.56 -8.36 10.45
CA ILE A 122 -11.89 -7.08 10.24
C ILE A 122 -12.96 -5.99 10.44
N GLN A 123 -12.85 -5.22 11.51
CA GLN A 123 -13.85 -4.21 11.87
C GLN A 123 -13.60 -2.87 11.18
N SER A 124 -12.34 -2.45 11.12
CA SER A 124 -11.93 -1.25 10.39
C SER A 124 -10.54 -1.38 9.77
N VAL A 125 -10.33 -0.63 8.72
CA VAL A 125 -9.01 -0.37 8.10
C VAL A 125 -8.96 1.12 7.80
N GLU A 126 -7.90 1.79 8.21
CA GLU A 126 -7.73 3.23 8.06
C GLU A 126 -6.30 3.56 7.65
N ALA A 127 -6.14 4.44 6.67
CA ALA A 127 -4.84 5.03 6.39
C ALA A 127 -4.61 6.17 7.40
N VAL A 128 -3.49 6.11 8.12
CA VAL A 128 -3.19 7.01 9.23
C VAL A 128 -1.73 7.47 9.17
N THR A 129 -1.38 8.42 10.04
CA THR A 129 -0.03 8.98 10.15
C THR A 129 0.39 9.68 8.86
N PRO A 130 -0.01 10.95 8.67
CA PRO A 130 0.42 11.75 7.53
C PRO A 130 1.95 11.79 7.41
N LYS A 131 2.46 11.65 6.19
CA LYS A 131 3.91 11.78 5.92
C LYS A 131 4.37 13.23 6.00
N TYR A 132 3.50 14.16 5.65
CA TYR A 132 3.76 15.59 5.64
C TYR A 132 2.65 16.33 6.38
N ASP A 133 2.98 17.48 6.93
CA ASP A 133 2.00 18.39 7.50
C ASP A 133 1.10 18.98 6.40
N GLY A 134 -0.11 19.42 6.75
CA GLY A 134 -1.06 20.05 5.84
C GLY A 134 -2.01 19.07 5.14
N ASP A 135 -2.38 19.37 3.88
CA ASP A 135 -3.47 18.71 3.17
C ASP A 135 -3.03 17.49 2.33
N SER A 136 -1.76 17.07 2.44
CA SER A 136 -1.28 15.89 1.72
C SER A 136 -1.99 14.62 2.19
N ARG A 137 -2.55 13.87 1.24
CA ARG A 137 -3.20 12.58 1.52
C ARG A 137 -2.21 11.42 1.58
N LEU A 138 -0.90 11.70 1.61
CA LEU A 138 0.12 10.68 1.70
C LEU A 138 0.27 10.22 3.15
N MET A 139 -0.20 9.01 3.42
CA MET A 139 -0.12 8.37 4.74
C MET A 139 1.01 7.37 4.77
N THR A 140 1.52 7.07 5.97
CA THR A 140 2.64 6.15 6.17
C THR A 140 2.24 4.84 6.82
N GLU A 141 1.04 4.75 7.39
CA GLU A 141 0.58 3.58 8.14
C GLU A 141 -0.85 3.21 7.78
N LEU A 142 -1.14 1.89 7.83
CA LEU A 142 -2.49 1.34 7.86
C LEU A 142 -2.79 0.78 9.24
N ARG A 143 -3.86 1.26 9.86
CA ARG A 143 -4.39 0.78 11.13
C ARG A 143 -5.53 -0.20 10.87
N PHE A 144 -5.45 -1.35 11.49
CA PHE A 144 -6.48 -2.40 11.44
C PHE A 144 -7.07 -2.59 12.83
N THR A 145 -8.40 -2.67 12.94
CA THR A 145 -9.08 -3.15 14.14
C THR A 145 -9.70 -4.50 13.80
N VAL A 146 -9.31 -5.54 14.54
CA VAL A 146 -9.63 -6.92 14.22
C VAL A 146 -10.14 -7.68 15.41
N LYS A 147 -11.04 -8.65 15.18
CA LYS A 147 -11.34 -9.71 16.15
C LYS A 147 -10.61 -10.97 15.75
N ILE A 148 -9.99 -11.60 16.73
CA ILE A 148 -9.17 -12.80 16.54
C ILE A 148 -9.61 -13.92 17.48
N SER A 149 -9.29 -15.12 17.05
CA SER A 149 -9.22 -16.32 17.90
C SER A 149 -7.80 -16.82 17.92
N VAL A 150 -7.37 -17.31 19.06
CA VAL A 150 -6.02 -17.85 19.27
C VAL A 150 -6.08 -19.29 19.78
N ARG A 151 -5.00 -20.03 19.55
CA ARG A 151 -4.81 -21.40 20.03
C ARG A 151 -3.36 -21.60 20.48
N ASP A 152 -3.11 -22.70 21.17
CA ASP A 152 -1.78 -23.03 21.68
C ASP A 152 -1.27 -24.32 21.00
N TYR A 153 0.04 -24.47 20.92
CA TYR A 153 0.68 -25.73 20.57
C TYR A 153 0.43 -26.75 21.68
N THR A 154 0.10 -27.95 21.28
CA THR A 154 0.01 -29.13 22.12
C THR A 154 0.89 -30.21 21.52
N PHE A 155 1.36 -31.13 22.34
CA PHE A 155 2.15 -32.28 21.86
C PHE A 155 1.34 -33.57 22.08
N ARG A 156 1.14 -34.32 21.03
CA ARG A 156 0.66 -35.71 21.15
C ARG A 156 1.88 -36.62 21.27
N GLN A 157 2.00 -37.31 22.39
CA GLN A 157 2.94 -38.41 22.49
C GLN A 157 2.32 -39.61 21.74
N THR A 158 2.96 -40.03 20.65
CA THR A 158 2.63 -41.31 20.03
C THR A 158 3.27 -42.40 20.89
N PRO A 159 2.51 -43.40 21.40
CA PRO A 159 3.12 -44.52 22.10
C PRO A 159 4.16 -45.19 21.19
N SER A 160 5.34 -45.48 21.73
CA SER A 160 6.31 -46.31 21.01
C SER A 160 5.63 -47.60 20.58
N PRO A 161 5.84 -48.09 19.36
CA PRO A 161 5.31 -49.40 18.97
C PRO A 161 5.87 -50.43 19.94
N GLN A 162 4.96 -51.13 20.59
CA GLN A 162 5.32 -52.23 21.51
C GLN A 162 6.05 -53.27 20.66
N PRO A 163 7.28 -53.66 21.04
CA PRO A 163 8.00 -54.72 20.29
C PRO A 163 7.18 -55.98 20.30
N ALA A 164 6.92 -56.53 19.12
CA ALA A 164 6.35 -57.84 18.99
C ALA A 164 7.25 -58.83 19.71
N ALA A 165 6.68 -59.66 20.59
CA ALA A 165 7.39 -60.65 21.39
C ALA A 165 8.20 -61.59 20.47
N SER A 166 9.48 -61.31 20.30
CA SER A 166 10.46 -62.18 19.67
C SER A 166 11.69 -62.23 20.56
N SER A 167 11.97 -63.44 21.00
CA SER A 167 13.03 -63.82 21.91
C SER A 167 14.41 -63.73 21.23
N THR A 168 15.13 -62.61 21.45
CA THR A 168 16.62 -62.59 21.45
C THR A 168 17.09 -61.29 22.13
N PRO A 169 18.01 -61.32 23.07
CA PRO A 169 18.47 -60.15 23.76
C PRO A 169 19.60 -59.48 22.95
N HIS A 170 19.29 -58.51 22.15
CA HIS A 170 20.26 -57.50 21.74
C HIS A 170 19.84 -56.19 22.38
N ALA A 171 20.82 -55.53 23.05
CA ALA A 171 20.67 -54.18 23.55
C ALA A 171 20.41 -53.26 22.35
N ASP A 172 19.16 -52.90 22.18
CA ASP A 172 18.74 -51.96 21.14
C ASP A 172 18.05 -50.77 21.80
N GLU A 173 18.51 -49.61 21.45
CA GLU A 173 17.96 -48.34 21.93
C GLU A 173 16.49 -48.27 21.51
N THR A 174 15.61 -48.25 22.48
CA THR A 174 14.17 -47.96 22.25
C THR A 174 14.08 -46.55 21.64
N PRO A 175 13.57 -46.39 20.41
CA PRO A 175 13.47 -45.08 19.84
C PRO A 175 12.58 -44.19 20.72
N ALA A 176 13.09 -43.00 21.05
CA ALA A 176 12.35 -42.03 21.85
C ALA A 176 10.99 -41.73 21.18
N PRO A 177 9.92 -41.55 21.96
CA PRO A 177 8.61 -41.25 21.40
C PRO A 177 8.68 -39.96 20.58
N THR A 178 8.31 -40.03 19.32
CA THR A 178 8.27 -38.85 18.42
C THR A 178 7.04 -38.02 18.80
N ALA A 179 7.27 -36.82 19.33
CA ALA A 179 6.23 -35.85 19.61
C ALA A 179 5.77 -35.21 18.32
N THR A 180 4.53 -35.44 17.91
CA THR A 180 3.93 -34.75 16.77
C THR A 180 3.26 -33.45 17.25
N PRO A 181 3.55 -32.28 16.66
CA PRO A 181 2.85 -31.05 16.98
C PRO A 181 1.34 -31.20 16.79
N ALA A 182 0.57 -30.77 17.75
CA ALA A 182 -0.88 -30.68 17.69
C ALA A 182 -1.30 -29.30 18.21
N PHE A 183 -2.55 -28.92 17.97
CA PHE A 183 -3.07 -27.63 18.38
C PHE A 183 -4.27 -27.80 19.30
N SER A 184 -4.40 -26.88 20.27
CA SER A 184 -5.64 -26.75 21.03
C SER A 184 -6.76 -26.20 20.15
N PRO A 185 -8.04 -26.35 20.54
CA PRO A 185 -9.12 -25.61 19.88
C PRO A 185 -8.91 -24.10 19.97
N TYR A 186 -9.37 -23.37 18.94
CA TYR A 186 -9.35 -21.91 18.97
C TYR A 186 -10.24 -21.35 20.10
N ARG A 187 -9.71 -20.39 20.85
CA ARG A 187 -10.43 -19.59 21.84
C ARG A 187 -10.55 -18.15 21.34
N LYS A 188 -11.77 -17.58 21.38
CA LYS A 188 -12.02 -16.19 20.98
C LYS A 188 -11.40 -15.23 21.98
N VAL A 189 -10.72 -14.19 21.46
CA VAL A 189 -10.32 -13.03 22.24
C VAL A 189 -11.53 -12.10 22.36
N LYS A 190 -11.86 -11.67 23.58
CA LYS A 190 -13.07 -10.87 23.85
C LYS A 190 -13.00 -9.50 23.21
N GLU A 191 -11.92 -8.80 23.42
CA GLU A 191 -11.71 -7.45 22.92
C GLU A 191 -11.17 -7.48 21.49
N ALA A 192 -11.50 -6.44 20.72
CA ALA A 192 -10.88 -6.22 19.42
C ALA A 192 -9.42 -5.76 19.61
N VAL A 193 -8.56 -6.21 18.75
CA VAL A 193 -7.14 -5.84 18.74
C VAL A 193 -6.92 -4.78 17.66
N THR A 194 -6.23 -3.71 18.02
CA THR A 194 -5.80 -2.69 17.06
C THR A 194 -4.32 -2.88 16.76
N VAL A 195 -3.99 -2.94 15.48
CA VAL A 195 -2.62 -3.12 15.00
C VAL A 195 -2.35 -2.17 13.83
N THR A 196 -1.13 -1.67 13.75
CA THR A 196 -0.71 -0.75 12.70
C THR A 196 0.44 -1.36 11.90
N LEU A 197 0.35 -1.29 10.56
CA LEU A 197 1.42 -1.71 9.65
C LEU A 197 1.97 -0.50 8.89
N PRO A 198 3.30 -0.36 8.78
CA PRO A 198 3.91 0.58 7.83
C PRO A 198 3.46 0.27 6.40
N ILE A 199 2.97 1.30 5.67
CA ILE A 199 2.44 1.13 4.32
C ILE A 199 3.53 0.59 3.38
N PHE A 200 4.62 1.31 3.24
CA PHE A 200 5.58 1.11 2.15
C PHE A 200 6.49 -0.11 2.32
N THR A 201 6.76 -0.51 3.55
CA THR A 201 7.67 -1.64 3.85
C THR A 201 6.94 -2.96 4.06
N GLU A 202 5.71 -2.92 4.56
CA GLU A 202 4.97 -4.09 4.98
C GLU A 202 3.61 -4.24 4.29
N ALA A 203 2.68 -3.30 4.49
CA ALA A 203 1.31 -3.43 4.02
C ALA A 203 1.21 -3.54 2.49
N GLU A 204 1.93 -2.68 1.73
CA GLU A 204 1.95 -2.76 0.27
C GLU A 204 2.49 -4.09 -0.25
N ARG A 205 3.55 -4.60 0.38
CA ARG A 205 4.14 -5.90 0.01
C ARG A 205 3.16 -7.03 0.30
N ALA A 206 2.57 -7.04 1.49
CA ALA A 206 1.64 -8.06 1.93
C ALA A 206 0.37 -8.13 1.06
N MET A 207 -0.08 -6.99 0.52
CA MET A 207 -1.28 -6.88 -0.30
C MET A 207 -0.99 -6.73 -1.81
N GLY A 208 0.28 -6.70 -2.24
CA GLY A 208 0.64 -6.52 -3.65
C GLY A 208 0.31 -5.13 -4.20
N LEU A 209 0.30 -4.10 -3.35
CA LEU A 209 -0.13 -2.73 -3.69
C LEU A 209 1.00 -1.81 -4.14
N SER A 210 2.26 -2.16 -3.97
CA SER A 210 3.41 -1.34 -4.37
C SER A 210 3.41 -1.04 -5.87
N ILE A 211 3.43 0.23 -6.25
CA ILE A 211 3.45 0.72 -7.63
C ILE A 211 4.86 1.11 -8.06
N ASN A 212 5.57 1.81 -7.21
CA ASN A 212 6.93 2.29 -7.47
C ASN A 212 7.80 2.19 -6.21
N VAL A 213 9.09 2.42 -6.35
CA VAL A 213 10.04 2.34 -5.21
C VAL A 213 10.15 3.65 -4.40
N SER A 214 9.41 4.67 -4.78
CA SER A 214 9.56 6.02 -4.22
C SER A 214 8.81 6.22 -2.90
N GLN A 215 8.04 5.25 -2.45
CA GLN A 215 7.29 5.29 -1.18
C GLN A 215 6.42 6.55 -1.05
N ASN A 216 5.64 6.81 -2.08
CA ASN A 216 4.80 8.01 -2.17
C ASN A 216 3.44 7.73 -2.83
N GLU A 217 3.01 6.49 -2.83
CA GLU A 217 1.68 6.10 -3.26
C GLU A 217 0.62 6.66 -2.32
N LEU A 218 -0.50 7.08 -2.89
CA LEU A 218 -1.68 7.46 -2.14
C LEU A 218 -2.54 6.23 -1.90
N ILE A 219 -2.71 5.88 -0.63
CA ILE A 219 -3.57 4.77 -0.22
C ILE A 219 -4.93 5.30 0.18
N THR A 220 -5.98 4.73 -0.41
CA THR A 220 -7.36 4.98 -0.01
C THR A 220 -8.01 3.69 0.45
N VAL A 221 -8.88 3.79 1.45
CA VAL A 221 -9.66 2.67 1.98
C VAL A 221 -11.14 3.02 1.87
N SER A 222 -11.91 2.16 1.23
CA SER A 222 -13.35 2.30 1.07
C SER A 222 -14.07 1.10 1.65
N ASP A 223 -15.09 1.36 2.46
CA ASP A 223 -16.02 0.31 2.93
C ASP A 223 -17.02 0.00 1.82
N ILE A 224 -16.97 -1.22 1.29
CA ILE A 224 -17.86 -1.69 0.22
C ILE A 224 -18.90 -2.71 0.73
N GLY A 225 -19.26 -2.60 2.01
CA GLY A 225 -20.28 -3.45 2.66
C GLY A 225 -19.66 -4.72 3.27
N SER A 226 -19.44 -5.77 2.49
CA SER A 226 -18.88 -7.03 2.98
C SER A 226 -17.35 -7.04 3.06
N ALA A 227 -16.68 -6.02 2.52
CA ALA A 227 -15.24 -5.93 2.44
C ALA A 227 -14.76 -4.48 2.52
N PHE A 228 -13.47 -4.31 2.73
CA PHE A 228 -12.74 -3.06 2.50
C PHE A 228 -12.03 -3.17 1.15
N LEU A 229 -12.20 -2.15 0.30
CA LEU A 229 -11.41 -1.95 -0.91
C LEU A 229 -10.25 -1.01 -0.57
N ILE A 230 -9.04 -1.50 -0.71
CA ILE A 230 -7.80 -0.74 -0.48
C ILE A 230 -7.18 -0.49 -1.85
N GLU A 231 -7.02 0.76 -2.22
CA GLU A 231 -6.43 1.17 -3.49
C GLU A 231 -5.12 1.91 -3.26
N SER A 232 -4.13 1.58 -4.06
CA SER A 232 -2.86 2.29 -4.17
C SER A 232 -2.79 2.97 -5.53
N ARG A 233 -2.44 4.26 -5.53
CA ARG A 233 -2.37 5.11 -6.73
C ARG A 233 -1.12 5.99 -6.66
N ARG A 234 -0.78 6.64 -7.72
CA ARG A 234 0.37 7.50 -8.00
C ARG A 234 1.55 6.72 -8.59
N PHE A 235 1.99 7.17 -9.77
CA PHE A 235 3.19 6.65 -10.42
C PHE A 235 4.11 7.82 -10.80
N GLY A 236 5.16 7.99 -10.03
CA GLY A 236 6.08 9.12 -10.06
C GLY A 236 6.00 9.94 -8.76
N HIS A 237 6.63 11.10 -8.73
CA HIS A 237 6.75 11.94 -7.53
C HIS A 237 5.47 12.72 -7.16
N GLY A 238 4.51 12.83 -8.07
CA GLY A 238 3.24 13.54 -7.84
C GLY A 238 3.29 15.05 -7.95
N VAL A 239 4.47 15.68 -8.05
CA VAL A 239 4.62 17.14 -8.12
C VAL A 239 4.33 17.64 -9.53
N GLY A 240 3.58 18.74 -9.64
CA GLY A 240 3.24 19.37 -10.91
C GLY A 240 2.27 18.55 -11.75
N MET A 241 2.48 18.50 -13.07
CA MET A 241 1.51 17.94 -14.01
C MET A 241 1.45 16.40 -13.97
N SER A 242 0.22 15.85 -13.88
CA SER A 242 -0.04 14.45 -14.22
C SER A 242 -0.18 14.30 -15.73
N GLN A 243 0.61 13.40 -16.34
CA GLN A 243 0.43 13.06 -17.76
C GLN A 243 -0.96 12.44 -18.03
N ARG A 244 -1.48 11.63 -17.09
CA ARG A 244 -2.80 11.02 -17.21
C ARG A 244 -3.92 12.03 -17.00
N GLY A 245 -3.77 12.93 -16.03
CA GLY A 245 -4.70 14.03 -15.83
C GLY A 245 -4.75 14.96 -17.04
N ALA A 246 -3.59 15.39 -17.56
CA ALA A 246 -3.49 16.22 -18.76
C ALA A 246 -4.10 15.53 -20.01
N GLU A 247 -3.86 14.22 -20.20
CA GLU A 247 -4.48 13.44 -21.26
C GLU A 247 -6.02 13.43 -21.13
N GLN A 248 -6.54 13.27 -19.93
CA GLN A 248 -7.98 13.26 -19.65
C GLN A 248 -8.60 14.64 -19.93
N MET A 249 -7.98 15.70 -19.43
CA MET A 249 -8.41 17.08 -19.67
C MET A 249 -8.51 17.40 -21.17
N ALA A 250 -7.47 17.05 -21.94
CA ALA A 250 -7.47 17.29 -23.39
C ALA A 250 -8.52 16.44 -24.12
N ARG A 251 -8.61 15.13 -23.84
CA ARG A 251 -9.44 14.20 -24.61
C ARG A 251 -10.91 14.26 -24.27
N GLN A 252 -11.26 14.38 -23.00
CA GLN A 252 -12.65 14.30 -22.55
C GLN A 252 -13.27 15.67 -22.30
N TYR A 253 -12.44 16.65 -21.92
CA TYR A 253 -12.92 18.01 -21.59
C TYR A 253 -12.55 19.07 -22.62
N GLY A 254 -11.77 18.71 -23.66
CA GLY A 254 -11.39 19.61 -24.75
C GLY A 254 -10.56 20.80 -24.29
N MET A 255 -9.87 20.67 -23.15
CA MET A 255 -9.03 21.75 -22.62
C MET A 255 -7.83 22.01 -23.50
N THR A 256 -7.49 23.28 -23.70
CA THR A 256 -6.25 23.67 -24.39
C THR A 256 -5.03 23.43 -23.51
N TYR A 257 -3.84 23.42 -24.11
CA TYR A 257 -2.60 23.23 -23.35
C TYR A 257 -2.38 24.34 -22.32
N GLU A 258 -2.78 25.59 -22.63
CA GLU A 258 -2.70 26.71 -21.68
C GLU A 258 -3.59 26.50 -20.46
N GLN A 259 -4.81 25.98 -20.66
CA GLN A 259 -5.73 25.66 -19.56
C GLN A 259 -5.19 24.53 -18.70
N ILE A 260 -4.58 23.52 -19.31
CA ILE A 260 -3.96 22.40 -18.60
C ILE A 260 -2.75 22.88 -17.80
N LEU A 261 -1.88 23.71 -18.40
CA LEU A 261 -0.73 24.27 -17.70
C LEU A 261 -1.16 25.18 -16.55
N ALA A 262 -2.16 26.05 -16.76
CA ALA A 262 -2.72 26.89 -15.71
C ALA A 262 -3.33 26.09 -14.54
N PHE A 263 -3.85 24.89 -14.82
CA PHE A 263 -4.32 24.01 -13.76
C PHE A 263 -3.17 23.48 -12.90
N TYR A 264 -2.08 23.02 -13.49
CA TYR A 264 -0.97 22.42 -12.72
C TYR A 264 0.06 23.42 -12.22
N TYR A 265 0.16 24.60 -12.86
CA TYR A 265 1.14 25.63 -12.56
C TYR A 265 0.48 27.01 -12.48
N PRO A 266 -0.40 27.23 -11.50
CA PRO A 266 -1.23 28.44 -11.44
C PRO A 266 -0.42 29.73 -11.21
N GLY A 267 0.80 29.63 -10.75
CA GLY A 267 1.68 30.76 -10.48
C GLY A 267 2.61 31.15 -11.64
N MET A 268 2.58 30.45 -12.78
CA MET A 268 3.40 30.79 -13.96
C MET A 268 2.86 31.94 -14.74
#